data_61590c6eea516d38be9961385b84db46
#
_entry.id   61590c6eea516d38be9961385b84db46
#
_cell.length_a   1.000
_cell.length_b   1.000
_cell.length_c   1.000
_cell.angle_alpha   90.00
_cell.angle_beta   90.00
_cell.angle_gamma   90.00
#
_symmetry.space_group_name_H-M   'P 1'
#
loop_
_entity.id
_entity.type
_entity.pdbx_description
1 polymer ?
#
loop_
_entity_poly.entity_id
_entity_poly.type
_entity_poly.pdbx_seq_one_letter_code
_entity_poly.pdbx_strand_id
1 'polypeptide(L)'
;WIGSAALITAALVWAFYFRSAMTTNGGDWISFFGLALYPILDVALIVIAWQRARVSRETFWHRTALFLFCAVTSYGIANTLNLTEYVFPPLSGGILPNVFWILTDVFLLIMALGASSKEKEIRE
;
A
#
# COMPACT_ATOMS: atom_id res chain seq x y z
N TRP A 1 6.55 -16.76 -3.55
CA TRP A 1 5.30 -16.06 -3.26
C TRP A 1 5.42 -14.54 -3.43
N ILE A 2 6.26 -13.90 -2.62
CA ILE A 2 6.45 -12.44 -2.67
C ILE A 2 7.02 -12.03 -4.02
N GLY A 3 8.04 -12.72 -4.50
CA GLY A 3 8.63 -12.47 -5.81
C GLY A 3 7.65 -12.66 -6.95
N SER A 4 6.81 -13.71 -6.88
CA SER A 4 5.77 -13.96 -7.87
C SER A 4 4.70 -12.88 -7.86
N ALA A 5 4.26 -12.44 -6.68
CA ALA A 5 3.29 -11.35 -6.55
C ALA A 5 3.84 -10.05 -7.12
N ALA A 6 5.09 -9.72 -6.83
CA ALA A 6 5.76 -8.53 -7.37
C ALA A 6 5.89 -8.59 -8.90
N LEU A 7 6.28 -9.74 -9.45
CA LEU A 7 6.40 -9.92 -10.89
C LEU A 7 5.05 -9.81 -11.62
N ILE A 8 4.00 -10.40 -11.05
CA ILE A 8 2.65 -10.30 -11.61
C ILE A 8 2.19 -8.84 -11.58
N THR A 9 2.41 -8.14 -10.47
CA THR A 9 2.07 -6.72 -10.37
C THR A 9 2.83 -5.88 -11.38
N ALA A 10 4.13 -6.13 -11.54
CA ALA A 10 4.95 -5.44 -12.54
C ALA A 10 4.43 -5.68 -13.96
N ALA A 11 4.07 -6.93 -14.29
CA ALA A 11 3.50 -7.27 -15.58
C ALA A 11 2.16 -6.57 -15.84
N LEU A 12 1.28 -6.50 -14.81
CA LEU A 12 0.00 -5.81 -14.91
C LEU A 12 0.18 -4.30 -15.08
N VAL A 13 1.09 -3.70 -14.31
CA VAL A 13 1.41 -2.26 -14.44
C VAL A 13 1.95 -1.97 -15.84
N TRP A 14 2.86 -2.80 -16.33
CA TRP A 14 3.37 -2.66 -17.69
C TRP A 14 2.27 -2.76 -18.73
N ALA A 15 1.44 -3.81 -18.65
CA ALA A 15 0.41 -4.07 -19.65
C ALA A 15 -0.67 -2.98 -19.70
N PHE A 16 -1.10 -2.48 -18.53
CA PHE A 16 -2.24 -1.56 -18.45
C PHE A 16 -1.86 -0.09 -18.40
N TYR A 17 -0.68 0.24 -17.90
CA TYR A 17 -0.32 1.64 -17.61
C TYR A 17 0.81 2.19 -18.48
N PHE A 18 1.81 1.39 -18.81
CA PHE A 18 3.02 1.90 -19.46
C PHE A 18 2.73 2.55 -20.81
N ARG A 19 1.98 1.85 -21.65
CA ARG A 19 1.67 2.34 -23.01
C ARG A 19 0.87 3.65 -22.95
N SER A 20 -0.13 3.69 -22.06
CA SER A 20 -0.95 4.89 -21.88
C SER A 20 -0.15 6.04 -21.29
N ALA A 21 0.75 5.76 -20.34
CA ALA A 21 1.63 6.77 -19.77
C ALA A 21 2.54 7.39 -20.83
N MET A 22 3.12 6.58 -21.71
CA MET A 22 4.03 7.05 -22.75
C MET A 22 3.32 7.91 -23.79
N THR A 23 2.06 7.61 -24.09
CA THR A 23 1.29 8.40 -25.06
C THR A 23 0.68 9.66 -24.43
N THR A 24 0.22 9.59 -23.18
CA THR A 24 -0.49 10.70 -22.51
C THR A 24 0.46 11.73 -21.90
N ASN A 25 1.59 11.29 -21.35
CA ASN A 25 2.52 12.14 -20.58
C ASN A 25 3.80 12.47 -21.34
N GLY A 26 3.75 12.52 -22.67
CA GLY A 26 4.87 12.95 -23.50
C GLY A 26 6.10 12.06 -23.45
N GLY A 27 5.95 10.80 -23.02
CA GLY A 27 7.05 9.87 -22.94
C GLY A 27 7.93 10.01 -21.70
N ASP A 28 7.42 10.64 -20.63
CA ASP A 28 8.16 10.77 -19.36
C ASP A 28 8.17 9.44 -18.60
N TRP A 29 9.06 8.55 -19.06
CA TRP A 29 9.19 7.21 -18.49
C TRP A 29 9.83 7.21 -17.10
N ILE A 30 10.65 8.21 -16.77
CA ILE A 30 11.31 8.31 -15.46
C ILE A 30 10.26 8.51 -14.36
N SER A 31 9.36 9.48 -14.55
CA SER A 31 8.27 9.74 -13.62
C SER A 31 7.31 8.56 -13.52
N PHE A 32 7.02 7.92 -14.65
CA PHE A 32 6.18 6.72 -14.67
C PHE A 32 6.80 5.59 -13.85
N PHE A 33 8.07 5.27 -14.06
CA PHE A 33 8.73 4.20 -13.32
C PHE A 33 8.84 4.51 -11.83
N GLY A 34 9.08 5.77 -11.48
CA GLY A 34 9.08 6.20 -10.09
C GLY A 34 7.74 5.90 -9.40
N LEU A 35 6.64 6.25 -10.05
CA LEU A 35 5.30 6.00 -9.50
C LEU A 35 4.90 4.51 -9.56
N ALA A 36 5.31 3.80 -10.60
CA ALA A 36 4.97 2.39 -10.78
C ALA A 36 5.68 1.46 -9.79
N LEU A 37 6.83 1.89 -9.28
CA LEU A 37 7.57 1.12 -8.29
C LEU A 37 6.78 0.94 -6.99
N TYR A 38 6.00 1.94 -6.57
CA TYR A 38 5.24 1.89 -5.33
C TYR A 38 4.21 0.75 -5.29
N PRO A 39 3.31 0.58 -6.26
CA PRO A 39 2.37 -0.55 -6.24
C PRO A 39 3.06 -1.92 -6.19
N ILE A 40 4.21 -2.06 -6.85
CA ILE A 40 4.95 -3.31 -6.86
C ILE A 40 5.49 -3.64 -5.46
N LEU A 41 6.11 -2.65 -4.80
CA LEU A 41 6.61 -2.79 -3.44
C LEU A 41 5.46 -2.99 -2.44
N ASP A 42 4.35 -2.28 -2.63
CA ASP A 42 3.19 -2.38 -1.76
C ASP A 42 2.58 -3.78 -1.77
N VAL A 43 2.50 -4.43 -2.92
CA VAL A 43 2.01 -5.81 -2.99
C VAL A 43 2.90 -6.74 -2.17
N ALA A 44 4.22 -6.58 -2.23
CA ALA A 44 5.13 -7.36 -1.40
C ALA A 44 4.89 -7.13 0.10
N LEU A 45 4.72 -5.87 0.50
CA LEU A 45 4.41 -5.52 1.90
C LEU A 45 3.07 -6.08 2.36
N ILE A 46 2.04 -6.02 1.52
CA ILE A 46 0.72 -6.56 1.83
C ILE A 46 0.81 -8.07 2.05
N VAL A 47 1.54 -8.79 1.20
CA VAL A 47 1.73 -10.25 1.35
C VAL A 47 2.45 -10.56 2.66
N ILE A 48 3.51 -9.82 2.98
CA ILE A 48 4.25 -10.01 4.24
C ILE A 48 3.34 -9.75 5.44
N ALA A 49 2.59 -8.66 5.44
CA ALA A 49 1.69 -8.32 6.54
C ALA A 49 0.59 -9.37 6.71
N TRP A 50 0.03 -9.87 5.62
CA TRP A 50 -0.95 -10.95 5.64
C TRP A 50 -0.39 -12.23 6.23
N GLN A 51 0.82 -12.64 5.82
CA GLN A 51 1.48 -13.82 6.36
C GLN A 51 1.72 -13.68 7.87
N ARG A 52 2.14 -12.50 8.32
CA ARG A 52 2.34 -12.23 9.75
C ARG A 52 1.01 -12.33 10.53
N ALA A 53 -0.06 -11.77 9.99
CA ALA A 53 -1.37 -11.84 10.62
C ALA A 53 -1.86 -13.29 10.76
N ARG A 54 -1.63 -14.11 9.73
CA ARG A 54 -2.04 -15.52 9.74
C ARG A 54 -1.29 -16.37 10.77
N VAL A 55 -0.02 -16.07 11.02
CA VAL A 55 0.85 -16.87 11.91
C VAL A 55 0.73 -16.44 13.36
N SER A 56 0.32 -15.21 13.64
CA SER A 56 0.19 -14.70 15.00
C SER A 56 -0.96 -15.37 15.74
N ARG A 57 -0.64 -16.02 16.87
CA ARG A 57 -1.62 -16.72 17.70
C ARG A 57 -2.06 -15.90 18.91
N GLU A 58 -1.18 -15.07 19.44
CA GLU A 58 -1.51 -14.19 20.55
C GLU A 58 -2.45 -13.08 20.10
N THR A 59 -3.54 -12.83 20.85
CA THR A 59 -4.59 -11.89 20.47
C THR A 59 -4.08 -10.48 20.20
N PHE A 60 -3.17 -9.99 21.03
CA PHE A 60 -2.59 -8.65 20.85
C PHE A 60 -1.80 -8.56 19.54
N TRP A 61 -0.89 -9.51 19.31
CA TRP A 61 -0.04 -9.51 18.11
C TRP A 61 -0.83 -9.78 16.83
N HIS A 62 -1.85 -10.64 16.93
CA HIS A 62 -2.76 -10.88 15.80
C HIS A 62 -3.51 -9.60 15.42
N ARG A 63 -4.06 -8.89 16.40
CA ARG A 63 -4.77 -7.63 16.17
C ARG A 63 -3.84 -6.57 15.58
N THR A 64 -2.64 -6.44 16.14
CA THR A 64 -1.63 -5.50 15.63
C THR A 64 -1.25 -5.82 14.19
N ALA A 65 -1.05 -7.09 13.86
CA ALA A 65 -0.74 -7.53 12.50
C ALA A 65 -1.89 -7.26 11.54
N LEU A 66 -3.15 -7.41 11.98
CA LEU A 66 -4.31 -7.06 11.17
C LEU A 66 -4.39 -5.56 10.88
N PHE A 67 -4.14 -4.71 11.87
CA PHE A 67 -4.09 -3.26 11.64
C PHE A 67 -2.95 -2.88 10.71
N LEU A 68 -1.79 -3.51 10.84
CA LEU A 68 -0.68 -3.31 9.91
C LEU A 68 -1.08 -3.72 8.49
N PHE A 69 -1.74 -4.86 8.34
CA PHE A 69 -2.24 -5.31 7.04
C PHE A 69 -3.22 -4.29 6.45
N CYS A 70 -4.14 -3.76 7.25
CA CYS A 70 -5.08 -2.72 6.81
C CYS A 70 -4.33 -1.44 6.41
N ALA A 71 -3.33 -1.02 7.19
CA ALA A 71 -2.55 0.17 6.90
C ALA A 71 -1.78 0.05 5.58
N VAL A 72 -1.04 -1.05 5.37
CA VAL A 72 -0.27 -1.23 4.13
C VAL A 72 -1.19 -1.45 2.92
N THR A 73 -2.37 -2.05 3.11
CA THR A 73 -3.35 -2.21 2.04
C THR A 73 -3.92 -0.85 1.63
N SER A 74 -4.30 -0.01 2.60
CA SER A 74 -4.78 1.36 2.32
C SER A 74 -3.72 2.18 1.62
N TYR A 75 -2.47 2.07 2.05
CA TYR A 75 -1.34 2.76 1.43
C TYR A 75 -1.12 2.29 -0.01
N GLY A 76 -1.19 0.97 -0.25
CA GLY A 76 -1.07 0.38 -1.58
C GLY A 76 -2.18 0.83 -2.51
N ILE A 77 -3.42 0.91 -2.01
CA ILE A 77 -4.55 1.45 -2.78
C ILE A 77 -4.30 2.91 -3.14
N ALA A 78 -3.84 3.73 -2.18
CA ALA A 78 -3.53 5.13 -2.43
C ALA A 78 -2.47 5.30 -3.52
N ASN A 79 -1.39 4.54 -3.46
CA ASN A 79 -0.33 4.60 -4.46
C ASN A 79 -0.80 4.14 -5.84
N THR A 80 -1.63 3.10 -5.90
CA THR A 80 -2.22 2.61 -7.15
C THR A 80 -3.16 3.65 -7.75
N LEU A 81 -3.98 4.29 -6.93
CA LEU A 81 -4.85 5.38 -7.38
C LEU A 81 -4.03 6.57 -7.88
N ASN A 82 -2.95 6.90 -7.19
CA ASN A 82 -2.06 7.99 -7.61
C ASN A 82 -1.43 7.70 -8.98
N LEU A 83 -0.97 6.47 -9.20
CA LEU A 83 -0.47 6.04 -10.51
C LEU A 83 -1.58 6.11 -11.57
N THR A 84 -2.78 5.64 -11.23
CA THR A 84 -3.91 5.65 -12.15
C THR A 84 -4.28 7.08 -12.55
N GLU A 85 -4.30 8.01 -11.60
CA GLU A 85 -4.58 9.43 -11.90
C GLU A 85 -3.48 10.08 -12.71
N TYR A 86 -2.23 9.66 -12.54
CA TYR A 86 -1.12 10.13 -13.37
C TYR A 86 -1.27 9.68 -14.82
N VAL A 87 -1.68 8.42 -15.04
CA VAL A 87 -1.79 7.83 -16.37
C VAL A 87 -3.10 8.24 -17.07
N PHE A 88 -4.19 8.33 -16.32
CA PHE A 88 -5.54 8.61 -16.83
C PHE A 88 -6.17 9.80 -16.10
N PRO A 89 -5.62 11.01 -16.24
CA PRO A 89 -6.24 12.18 -15.62
C PRO A 89 -7.49 12.62 -16.36
N PRO A 90 -8.42 13.35 -15.69
CA PRO A 90 -8.56 13.49 -14.25
C PRO A 90 -9.56 12.48 -13.70
N LEU A 91 -9.24 11.77 -12.63
CA LEU A 91 -10.21 10.93 -11.92
C LEU A 91 -10.85 11.68 -10.74
N SER A 92 -10.05 11.98 -9.71
CA SER A 92 -10.55 12.62 -8.50
C SER A 92 -9.81 13.90 -8.13
N GLY A 93 -8.82 14.30 -8.94
CA GLY A 93 -7.97 15.45 -8.61
C GLY A 93 -7.11 15.25 -7.38
N GLY A 94 -6.75 14.01 -7.08
CA GLY A 94 -5.95 13.66 -5.91
C GLY A 94 -6.75 13.40 -4.64
N ILE A 95 -8.07 13.53 -4.67
CA ILE A 95 -8.92 13.32 -3.47
C ILE A 95 -8.89 11.86 -3.02
N LEU A 96 -9.09 10.90 -3.93
CA LEU A 96 -9.11 9.48 -3.58
C LEU A 96 -7.78 8.98 -2.99
N PRO A 97 -6.61 9.24 -3.60
CA PRO A 97 -5.35 8.87 -2.97
C PRO A 97 -5.19 9.46 -1.57
N ASN A 98 -5.53 10.72 -1.38
CA ASN A 98 -5.41 11.39 -0.08
C ASN A 98 -6.30 10.76 0.98
N VAL A 99 -7.52 10.36 0.64
CA VAL A 99 -8.42 9.65 1.56
C VAL A 99 -7.77 8.36 2.08
N PHE A 100 -7.18 7.57 1.18
CA PHE A 100 -6.53 6.32 1.58
C PHE A 100 -5.21 6.54 2.34
N TRP A 101 -4.45 7.60 2.05
CA TRP A 101 -3.28 7.96 2.86
C TRP A 101 -3.67 8.36 4.28
N ILE A 102 -4.75 9.15 4.44
CA ILE A 102 -5.29 9.50 5.76
C ILE A 102 -5.75 8.23 6.50
N LEU A 103 -6.43 7.33 5.81
CA LEU A 103 -6.87 6.06 6.39
C LEU A 103 -5.68 5.22 6.88
N THR A 104 -4.59 5.20 6.12
CA THR A 104 -3.34 4.56 6.52
C THR A 104 -2.81 5.14 7.84
N ASP A 105 -2.78 6.46 7.93
CA ASP A 105 -2.33 7.15 9.15
C ASP A 105 -3.20 6.83 10.35
N VAL A 106 -4.53 6.73 10.14
CA VAL A 106 -5.47 6.34 11.20
C VAL A 106 -5.18 4.92 11.71
N PHE A 107 -4.95 3.96 10.80
CA PHE A 107 -4.60 2.61 11.20
C PHE A 107 -3.28 2.54 11.96
N LEU A 108 -2.27 3.29 11.51
CA LEU A 108 -0.98 3.35 12.19
C LEU A 108 -1.10 4.00 13.58
N LEU A 109 -1.93 5.02 13.72
CA LEU A 109 -2.20 5.64 15.02
C LEU A 109 -2.87 4.66 15.98
N ILE A 110 -3.87 3.90 15.52
CA ILE A 110 -4.54 2.88 16.33
C ILE A 110 -3.52 1.83 16.81
N MET A 111 -2.61 1.40 15.92
CA MET A 111 -1.53 0.49 16.29
C MET A 111 -0.63 1.07 17.38
N ALA A 112 -0.22 2.33 17.23
CA ALA A 112 0.67 2.99 18.17
C ALA A 112 0.01 3.12 19.55
N LEU A 113 -1.27 3.48 19.61
CA LEU A 113 -2.03 3.57 20.86
C LEU A 113 -2.18 2.19 21.52
N GLY A 114 -2.45 1.16 20.75
CA GLY A 114 -2.53 -0.22 21.24
C GLY A 114 -1.20 -0.70 21.82
N ALA A 115 -0.09 -0.42 21.14
CA ALA A 115 1.25 -0.77 21.59
C ALA A 115 1.61 -0.04 22.89
N SER A 116 1.27 1.25 23.00
CA SER A 116 1.49 2.03 24.21
C SER A 116 0.70 1.48 25.40
N SER A 117 -0.56 1.11 25.20
CA SER A 117 -1.38 0.49 26.25
C SER A 117 -0.79 -0.85 26.71
N LYS A 118 -0.29 -1.67 25.79
CA LYS A 118 0.33 -2.96 26.10
C LYS A 118 1.63 -2.77 26.89
N GLU A 119 2.44 -1.78 26.54
CA GLU A 119 3.65 -1.45 27.26
C GLU A 119 3.36 -1.07 28.71
N LYS A 120 2.35 -0.24 28.96
CA LYS A 120 1.91 0.14 30.31
C LYS A 120 1.47 -1.09 31.11
N GLU A 121 0.70 -1.98 30.53
CA GLU A 121 0.26 -3.21 31.16
C GLU A 121 1.43 -4.10 31.59
N ILE A 122 2.45 -4.22 30.76
CA ILE A 122 3.65 -5.01 31.09
C ILE A 122 4.44 -4.39 32.24
N ARG A 123 4.51 -3.05 32.32
CA ARG A 123 5.24 -2.34 33.38
C ARG A 123 4.56 -2.39 34.75
N GLU A 124 3.25 -2.52 34.76
CA GLU A 124 2.48 -2.67 36.00
C GLU A 124 2.53 -4.12 36.53
#